data_202318b78df61582002d043ccd7fba10
#
_entry.id   202318b78df61582002d043ccd7fba10
#
_cell.length_a   1.000
_cell.length_b   1.000
_cell.length_c   1.000
_cell.angle_alpha   90.00
_cell.angle_beta   90.00
_cell.angle_gamma   90.00
#
_symmetry.space_group_name_H-M   'P 1'
#
loop_
_entity.id
_entity.type
_entity.pdbx_description
1 polymer ?
#
loop_
_entity_poly.entity_id
_entity_poly.type
_entity_poly.pdbx_seq_one_letter_code
_entity_poly.pdbx_strand_id
1 'polypeptide(L)'
;MARVKGAMMTRKRRNKVLKMAKGYWGAKSKHFKMANQQVMKSLTYAYVGRRLKKRDFRQLWITRISAACKLNGMNYSTFMHGLKTAGIEINRKMLAELAVNNEAAFAQLCEMAKKANA
;
A
#
# COMPACT_ATOMS: atom_id res chain seq x y z
N MET A 1 -21.10 53.62 -5.86
CA MET A 1 -20.80 52.19 -6.03
C MET A 1 -20.46 51.56 -4.70
N ALA A 2 -21.04 50.41 -4.39
CA ALA A 2 -20.70 49.66 -3.16
C ALA A 2 -19.29 49.09 -3.27
N ARG A 3 -18.43 49.31 -2.23
CA ARG A 3 -17.08 48.78 -2.18
C ARG A 3 -17.14 47.29 -1.87
N VAL A 4 -16.58 46.45 -2.74
CA VAL A 4 -16.46 45.00 -2.50
C VAL A 4 -15.43 44.74 -1.39
N LYS A 5 -15.86 44.10 -0.28
CA LYS A 5 -14.99 43.71 0.82
C LYS A 5 -14.70 42.19 0.73
N GLY A 6 -13.47 41.83 0.40
CA GLY A 6 -13.04 40.43 0.21
C GLY A 6 -12.77 39.66 1.51
N ALA A 7 -12.90 40.27 2.68
CA ALA A 7 -12.48 39.68 3.98
C ALA A 7 -13.14 38.33 4.29
N MET A 8 -14.46 38.22 4.12
CA MET A 8 -15.19 36.96 4.38
C MET A 8 -14.79 35.84 3.42
N MET A 9 -14.66 36.15 2.15
CA MET A 9 -14.26 35.16 1.13
C MET A 9 -12.83 34.67 1.39
N THR A 10 -11.92 35.57 1.71
CA THR A 10 -10.54 35.24 2.07
C THR A 10 -10.49 34.35 3.30
N ARG A 11 -11.24 34.71 4.37
CA ARG A 11 -11.31 33.89 5.58
C ARG A 11 -11.86 32.49 5.31
N LYS A 12 -12.93 32.38 4.54
CA LYS A 12 -13.52 31.09 4.15
C LYS A 12 -12.54 30.20 3.41
N ARG A 13 -11.83 30.75 2.44
CA ARG A 13 -10.80 30.05 1.67
C ARG A 13 -9.63 29.56 2.56
N ARG A 14 -9.12 30.44 3.43
CA ARG A 14 -8.03 30.11 4.36
C ARG A 14 -8.45 29.06 5.39
N ASN A 15 -9.66 29.17 5.92
CA ASN A 15 -10.19 28.19 6.87
C ASN A 15 -10.32 26.79 6.24
N LYS A 16 -10.66 26.70 4.95
CA LYS A 16 -10.67 25.42 4.23
C LYS A 16 -9.31 24.74 4.26
N VAL A 17 -8.25 25.48 3.97
CA VAL A 17 -6.86 24.95 4.01
C VAL A 17 -6.46 24.56 5.43
N LEU A 18 -6.75 25.40 6.43
CA LEU A 18 -6.44 25.12 7.84
C LEU A 18 -7.20 23.90 8.38
N LYS A 19 -8.43 23.65 7.93
CA LYS A 19 -9.15 22.42 8.24
C LYS A 19 -8.45 21.16 7.71
N MET A 20 -7.90 21.23 6.50
CA MET A 20 -7.12 20.12 5.90
C MET A 20 -5.78 19.91 6.61
N ALA A 21 -5.23 20.95 7.23
CA ALA A 21 -3.96 20.91 7.96
C ALA A 21 -4.11 20.53 9.45
N LYS A 22 -5.30 20.21 9.93
CA LYS A 22 -5.52 19.79 11.32
C LYS A 22 -4.64 18.58 11.67
N GLY A 23 -4.00 18.65 12.83
CA GLY A 23 -3.10 17.60 13.31
C GLY A 23 -1.65 17.70 12.79
N TYR A 24 -1.34 18.67 11.95
CA TYR A 24 0.03 18.87 11.48
C TYR A 24 0.89 19.50 12.58
N TRP A 25 2.18 19.19 12.53
CA TRP A 25 3.15 19.60 13.52
C TRP A 25 3.34 21.13 13.57
N GLY A 26 3.28 21.70 14.78
CA GLY A 26 3.62 23.10 15.06
C GLY A 26 2.83 24.12 14.24
N ALA A 27 3.51 25.09 13.67
CA ALA A 27 2.92 26.17 12.88
C ALA A 27 2.23 25.69 11.58
N LYS A 28 2.52 24.51 11.11
CA LYS A 28 1.90 23.89 9.90
C LYS A 28 0.40 23.65 10.06
N SER A 29 -0.11 23.56 11.29
CA SER A 29 -1.54 23.44 11.57
C SER A 29 -2.23 24.77 11.87
N LYS A 30 -1.48 25.83 12.17
CA LYS A 30 -2.00 27.10 12.69
C LYS A 30 -1.80 28.29 11.74
N HIS A 31 -0.64 28.40 11.11
CA HIS A 31 -0.30 29.50 10.21
C HIS A 31 -0.64 29.16 8.76
N PHE A 32 -1.45 29.99 8.11
CA PHE A 32 -1.95 29.74 6.75
C PHE A 32 -0.83 29.50 5.72
N LYS A 33 0.22 30.31 5.71
CA LYS A 33 1.34 30.15 4.75
C LYS A 33 1.97 28.77 4.87
N MET A 34 2.30 28.36 6.09
CA MET A 34 2.92 27.06 6.36
C MET A 34 1.94 25.91 6.10
N ALA A 35 0.70 26.07 6.53
CA ALA A 35 -0.37 25.10 6.30
C ALA A 35 -0.62 24.86 4.80
N ASN A 36 -0.68 25.92 4.01
CA ASN A 36 -0.92 25.82 2.57
C ASN A 36 0.18 25.02 1.84
N GLN A 37 1.44 25.31 2.14
CA GLN A 37 2.57 24.56 1.57
C GLN A 37 2.50 23.07 1.96
N GLN A 38 2.24 22.80 3.22
CA GLN A 38 2.19 21.42 3.72
C GLN A 38 0.99 20.65 3.16
N VAL A 39 -0.17 21.29 3.02
CA VAL A 39 -1.36 20.65 2.41
C VAL A 39 -1.10 20.31 0.94
N MET A 40 -0.51 21.23 0.16
CA MET A 40 -0.14 20.93 -1.23
C MET A 40 0.78 19.71 -1.33
N LYS A 41 1.79 19.65 -0.46
CA LYS A 41 2.73 18.52 -0.41
C LYS A 41 2.04 17.22 0.02
N SER A 42 1.16 17.27 1.01
CA SER A 42 0.38 16.13 1.48
C SER A 42 -0.52 15.56 0.39
N LEU A 43 -1.19 16.40 -0.38
CA LEU A 43 -2.04 15.96 -1.49
C LEU A 43 -1.23 15.32 -2.61
N THR A 44 -0.05 15.86 -2.91
CA THR A 44 0.89 15.27 -3.88
C THR A 44 1.34 13.88 -3.41
N TYR A 45 1.75 13.74 -2.15
CA TYR A 45 2.13 12.44 -1.61
C TYR A 45 0.97 11.46 -1.50
N ALA A 46 -0.24 11.93 -1.20
CA ALA A 46 -1.42 11.07 -1.23
C ALA A 46 -1.68 10.49 -2.63
N TYR A 47 -1.53 11.30 -3.67
CA TYR A 47 -1.64 10.84 -5.06
C TYR A 47 -0.56 9.79 -5.40
N VAL A 48 0.70 10.09 -5.09
CA VAL A 48 1.83 9.16 -5.30
C VAL A 48 1.63 7.87 -4.49
N GLY A 49 1.25 7.98 -3.21
CA GLY A 49 1.01 6.83 -2.33
C GLY A 49 -0.07 5.89 -2.84
N ARG A 50 -1.18 6.44 -3.36
CA ARG A 50 -2.23 5.61 -3.97
C ARG A 50 -1.73 4.84 -5.20
N ARG A 51 -0.81 5.40 -5.98
CA ARG A 51 -0.18 4.71 -7.11
C ARG A 51 0.83 3.65 -6.68
N LEU A 52 1.60 3.94 -5.64
CA LEU A 52 2.59 3.00 -5.09
C LEU A 52 1.95 1.83 -4.34
N LYS A 53 0.73 1.96 -3.87
CA LYS A 53 0.01 0.94 -3.08
C LYS A 53 0.04 -0.47 -3.70
N LYS A 54 -0.05 -0.57 -5.03
CA LYS A 54 0.06 -1.85 -5.73
C LYS A 54 1.43 -2.52 -5.53
N ARG A 55 2.51 -1.72 -5.57
CA ARG A 55 3.88 -2.22 -5.38
C ARG A 55 4.10 -2.66 -3.94
N ASP A 56 3.63 -1.86 -3.00
CA ASP A 56 3.79 -2.13 -1.56
C ASP A 56 3.06 -3.41 -1.16
N PHE A 57 1.81 -3.60 -1.59
CA PHE A 57 1.07 -4.83 -1.33
C PHE A 57 1.69 -6.04 -2.02
N ARG A 58 2.15 -5.90 -3.26
CA ARG A 58 2.82 -7.01 -3.96
C ARG A 58 4.10 -7.44 -3.23
N GLN A 59 4.89 -6.48 -2.74
CA GLN A 59 6.08 -6.78 -1.95
C GLN A 59 5.74 -7.50 -0.65
N LEU A 60 4.69 -7.05 0.05
CA LEU A 60 4.19 -7.71 1.26
C LEU A 60 3.77 -9.16 1.00
N TRP A 61 3.02 -9.42 -0.07
CA TRP A 61 2.62 -10.78 -0.44
C TRP A 61 3.82 -11.67 -0.75
N ILE A 62 4.80 -11.16 -1.50
CA ILE A 62 6.03 -11.89 -1.81
C ILE A 62 6.80 -12.23 -0.53
N THR A 63 6.89 -11.31 0.42
CA THR A 63 7.55 -11.54 1.72
C THR A 63 6.85 -12.66 2.51
N ARG A 64 5.53 -12.63 2.59
CA ARG A 64 4.73 -13.66 3.27
C ARG A 64 4.89 -15.05 2.63
N ILE A 65 4.77 -15.12 1.29
CA ILE A 65 4.96 -16.36 0.54
C ILE A 65 6.38 -16.88 0.73
N SER A 66 7.39 -16.01 0.64
CA SER A 66 8.79 -16.39 0.83
C SER A 66 9.08 -16.98 2.21
N ALA A 67 8.50 -16.40 3.26
CA ALA A 67 8.63 -16.92 4.62
C ALA A 67 8.00 -18.33 4.74
N ALA A 68 6.79 -18.51 4.23
CA ALA A 68 6.10 -19.80 4.24
C ALA A 68 6.81 -20.86 3.39
N CYS A 69 7.38 -20.48 2.25
CA CYS A 69 8.20 -21.38 1.42
C CYS A 69 9.44 -21.86 2.18
N LYS A 70 10.12 -20.98 2.92
CA LYS A 70 11.30 -21.35 3.72
C LYS A 70 10.96 -22.36 4.80
N LEU A 71 9.80 -22.20 5.47
CA LEU A 71 9.32 -23.18 6.46
C LEU A 71 9.08 -24.56 5.82
N ASN A 72 8.67 -24.61 4.55
CA ASN A 72 8.48 -25.85 3.80
C ASN A 72 9.74 -26.30 3.02
N GLY A 73 10.91 -25.74 3.30
CA GLY A 73 12.19 -26.13 2.68
C GLY A 73 12.31 -25.78 1.20
N MET A 74 11.68 -24.68 0.77
CA MET A 74 11.73 -24.19 -0.62
C MET A 74 12.11 -22.71 -0.68
N ASN A 75 12.60 -22.27 -1.85
CA ASN A 75 12.76 -20.86 -2.16
C ASN A 75 11.53 -20.34 -2.91
N TYR A 76 11.28 -19.04 -2.82
CA TYR A 76 10.17 -18.37 -3.52
C TYR A 76 10.21 -18.62 -5.05
N SER A 77 11.38 -18.51 -5.67
CA SER A 77 11.55 -18.68 -7.12
C SER A 77 11.25 -20.09 -7.56
N THR A 78 11.75 -21.10 -6.85
CA THR A 78 11.48 -22.53 -7.14
C THR A 78 10.02 -22.86 -6.92
N PHE A 79 9.38 -22.32 -5.88
CA PHE A 79 7.95 -22.48 -5.64
C PHE A 79 7.10 -21.92 -6.78
N MET A 80 7.35 -20.67 -7.19
CA MET A 80 6.61 -20.03 -8.28
C MET A 80 6.82 -20.74 -9.63
N HIS A 81 8.03 -21.24 -9.88
CA HIS A 81 8.33 -22.04 -11.07
C HIS A 81 7.55 -23.35 -11.04
N GLY A 82 7.58 -24.08 -9.93
CA GLY A 82 6.86 -25.33 -9.76
C GLY A 82 5.34 -25.20 -9.94
N LEU A 83 4.74 -24.14 -9.39
CA LEU A 83 3.32 -23.87 -9.61
C LEU A 83 3.00 -23.63 -11.09
N LYS A 84 3.85 -22.87 -11.78
CA LYS A 84 3.69 -22.62 -13.22
C LYS A 84 3.82 -23.90 -14.04
N THR A 85 4.79 -24.74 -13.72
CA THR A 85 5.00 -26.04 -14.38
C THR A 85 3.85 -27.00 -14.13
N ALA A 86 3.27 -26.98 -12.92
CA ALA A 86 2.09 -27.77 -12.56
C ALA A 86 0.76 -27.20 -13.15
N GLY A 87 0.81 -26.07 -13.86
CA GLY A 87 -0.37 -25.45 -14.46
C GLY A 87 -1.31 -24.79 -13.43
N ILE A 88 -0.81 -24.49 -12.23
CA ILE A 88 -1.60 -23.89 -11.14
C ILE A 88 -1.53 -22.37 -11.23
N GLU A 89 -2.63 -21.74 -11.64
CA GLU A 89 -2.77 -20.29 -11.77
C GLU A 89 -3.44 -19.68 -10.54
N ILE A 90 -2.67 -19.38 -9.49
CA ILE A 90 -3.14 -18.68 -8.29
C ILE A 90 -2.35 -17.36 -8.18
N ASN A 91 -3.08 -16.26 -7.93
CA ASN A 91 -2.43 -14.96 -7.76
C ASN A 91 -1.71 -14.85 -6.40
N ARG A 92 -0.72 -13.93 -6.32
CA ARG A 92 0.10 -13.76 -5.12
C ARG A 92 -0.69 -13.35 -3.88
N LYS A 93 -1.79 -12.64 -4.05
CA LYS A 93 -2.69 -12.25 -2.95
C LYS A 93 -3.27 -13.49 -2.28
N MET A 94 -3.83 -14.39 -3.07
CA MET A 94 -4.42 -15.63 -2.57
C MET A 94 -3.36 -16.56 -1.96
N LEU A 95 -2.18 -16.67 -2.59
CA LEU A 95 -1.07 -17.45 -2.03
C LEU A 95 -0.60 -16.89 -0.68
N ALA A 96 -0.53 -15.57 -0.54
CA ALA A 96 -0.15 -14.93 0.72
C ALA A 96 -1.23 -15.11 1.81
N GLU A 97 -2.48 -15.12 1.42
CA GLU A 97 -3.62 -15.42 2.31
C GLU A 97 -3.55 -16.86 2.84
N LEU A 98 -3.35 -17.83 1.96
CA LEU A 98 -3.16 -19.24 2.32
C LEU A 98 -1.95 -19.44 3.23
N ALA A 99 -0.85 -18.75 2.96
CA ALA A 99 0.37 -18.83 3.74
C ALA A 99 0.18 -18.39 5.21
N VAL A 100 -0.77 -17.50 5.48
CA VAL A 100 -1.04 -16.97 6.84
C VAL A 100 -2.19 -17.69 7.52
N ASN A 101 -3.27 -17.93 6.79
CA ASN A 101 -4.53 -18.41 7.37
C ASN A 101 -4.74 -19.92 7.22
N ASN A 102 -4.05 -20.58 6.28
CA ASN A 102 -4.17 -22.01 6.03
C ASN A 102 -2.85 -22.63 5.61
N GLU A 103 -2.00 -22.87 6.60
CA GLU A 103 -0.65 -23.44 6.41
C GLU A 103 -0.71 -24.84 5.77
N ALA A 104 -1.72 -25.65 6.10
CA ALA A 104 -1.88 -27.00 5.55
C ALA A 104 -2.13 -26.98 4.03
N ALA A 105 -3.00 -26.10 3.56
CA ALA A 105 -3.26 -25.92 2.13
C ALA A 105 -2.00 -25.37 1.41
N PHE A 106 -1.27 -24.46 2.04
CA PHE A 106 -0.03 -23.95 1.48
C PHE A 106 1.06 -25.02 1.39
N ALA A 107 1.18 -25.90 2.39
CA ALA A 107 2.11 -27.03 2.37
C ALA A 107 1.80 -28.00 1.21
N GLN A 108 0.53 -28.29 0.95
CA GLN A 108 0.11 -29.10 -0.21
C GLN A 108 0.55 -28.49 -1.53
N LEU A 109 0.40 -27.15 -1.69
CA LEU A 109 0.91 -26.42 -2.86
C LEU A 109 2.44 -26.53 -3.00
N CYS A 110 3.15 -26.47 -1.88
CA CYS A 110 4.62 -26.67 -1.87
C CYS A 110 5.00 -28.08 -2.34
N GLU A 111 4.29 -29.11 -1.90
CA GLU A 111 4.52 -30.50 -2.33
C GLU A 111 4.25 -30.68 -3.83
N MET A 112 3.16 -30.12 -4.34
CA MET A 112 2.86 -30.13 -5.77
C MET A 112 3.92 -29.42 -6.59
N ALA A 113 4.41 -28.28 -6.10
CA ALA A 113 5.49 -27.53 -6.74
C ALA A 113 6.83 -28.30 -6.72
N LYS A 114 7.15 -29.02 -5.64
CA LYS A 114 8.34 -29.89 -5.56
C LYS A 114 8.27 -31.03 -6.59
N LYS A 115 7.12 -31.70 -6.68
CA LYS A 115 6.89 -32.78 -7.65
C LYS A 115 7.02 -32.30 -9.11
N ALA A 116 6.54 -31.10 -9.41
CA ALA A 116 6.60 -30.52 -10.73
C ALA A 116 8.02 -30.05 -11.13
N ASN A 117 8.89 -29.81 -10.16
CA ASN A 117 10.29 -29.42 -10.37
C ASN A 117 11.25 -30.62 -10.38
N ALA A 118 10.80 -31.78 -9.97
CA ALA A 118 11.57 -33.02 -10.00
C ALA A 118 11.57 -33.62 -11.41
#